data_60ff4cfbef7a792fccc488209c5ccae5
#
_entry.id   60ff4cfbef7a792fccc488209c5ccae5
#
_cell.length_a   1.000
_cell.length_b   1.000
_cell.length_c   1.000
_cell.angle_alpha   90.00
_cell.angle_beta   90.00
_cell.angle_gamma   90.00
#
_symmetry.space_group_name_H-M   'P 1'
#
loop_
_entity.id
_entity.type
_entity.pdbx_description
1 polymer ?
#
loop_
_entity_poly.entity_id
_entity_poly.type
_entity_poly.pdbx_seq_one_letter_code
_entity_poly.pdbx_strand_id
1 'polypeptide(L)'
;MADTPPDGKGAASATSEVLKLEIHRHSSWSEIPPKGVDAEGMRMNLAPGDSLQFRDMSLSVTQMMAAETSGAREQVNITLKQGGTTETRTLGEGAAFNWKGYHVSIVAIYAKKGDLGFGLTVIEVATVQSLPKEVAQSDKANGPEYRLRVKHHIDKLTLHHSATTHLAGDDLTTKLRNMQIWGEKDRNWFDVPYHFFIDIDGGIFEARNFHYMGDTNTRYDPRGHFLINCFGNYSKVEPNKKQLESIAKLMAWAAAEFRINPLKIYGHRDLAQTSCPGDNLYKVVEDGTLKKMVEAILANGKPELVWLEEKRAPANPHQE
;
A
#
# COMPACT_ATOMS: atom_id res chain seq x y z
N MET A 1 -62.17 14.49 -42.67
CA MET A 1 -61.71 13.53 -41.64
C MET A 1 -60.24 13.79 -41.46
N ALA A 2 -59.89 14.39 -40.33
CA ALA A 2 -58.50 14.74 -40.02
C ALA A 2 -57.92 13.64 -39.16
N ASP A 3 -56.85 12.98 -39.60
CA ASP A 3 -56.09 12.01 -38.85
C ASP A 3 -55.23 12.71 -37.81
N THR A 4 -55.43 12.36 -36.54
CA THR A 4 -54.60 12.74 -35.40
C THR A 4 -53.38 11.80 -35.32
N PRO A 5 -52.13 12.30 -35.17
CA PRO A 5 -51.00 11.40 -34.94
C PRO A 5 -50.98 10.85 -33.51
N PRO A 6 -50.45 9.65 -33.27
CA PRO A 6 -50.42 9.02 -31.95
C PRO A 6 -49.42 9.71 -31.00
N ASP A 7 -49.88 9.90 -29.78
CA ASP A 7 -49.12 10.44 -28.68
C ASP A 7 -47.81 9.70 -28.47
N GLY A 8 -46.70 10.43 -28.56
CA GLY A 8 -45.38 10.01 -28.19
C GLY A 8 -45.31 9.83 -26.66
N LYS A 9 -45.36 8.57 -26.21
CA LYS A 9 -45.00 8.24 -24.84
C LYS A 9 -43.52 8.58 -24.65
N GLY A 10 -43.27 9.64 -23.88
CA GLY A 10 -41.92 9.99 -23.40
C GLY A 10 -41.32 8.78 -22.66
N ALA A 11 -40.20 8.32 -23.14
CA ALA A 11 -39.36 7.38 -22.41
C ALA A 11 -38.89 8.08 -21.12
N ALA A 12 -39.41 7.62 -20.00
CA ALA A 12 -38.91 8.02 -18.69
C ALA A 12 -37.42 7.62 -18.64
N SER A 13 -36.54 8.60 -18.60
CA SER A 13 -35.13 8.43 -18.27
C SER A 13 -35.06 7.81 -16.90
N ALA A 14 -34.78 6.50 -16.83
CA ALA A 14 -34.45 5.85 -15.57
C ALA A 14 -33.13 6.48 -15.11
N THR A 15 -33.20 7.38 -14.15
CA THR A 15 -32.01 7.83 -13.41
C THR A 15 -31.45 6.58 -12.72
N SER A 16 -30.35 6.03 -13.22
CA SER A 16 -29.68 4.92 -12.55
C SER A 16 -29.24 5.41 -11.16
N GLU A 17 -29.72 4.72 -10.13
CA GLU A 17 -29.34 5.03 -8.77
C GLU A 17 -27.83 4.84 -8.62
N VAL A 18 -27.15 5.86 -8.08
CA VAL A 18 -25.69 5.83 -7.92
C VAL A 18 -25.32 4.74 -6.91
N LEU A 19 -24.43 3.85 -7.30
CA LEU A 19 -23.93 2.78 -6.45
C LEU A 19 -23.13 3.35 -5.28
N LYS A 20 -23.60 3.12 -4.05
CA LYS A 20 -22.94 3.59 -2.82
C LYS A 20 -22.09 2.48 -2.22
N LEU A 21 -20.88 2.84 -1.76
CA LEU A 21 -19.92 1.99 -1.07
C LEU A 21 -19.77 2.50 0.35
N GLU A 22 -20.26 1.74 1.32
CA GLU A 22 -20.09 2.04 2.74
C GLU A 22 -18.67 1.70 3.17
N ILE A 23 -17.98 2.66 3.78
CA ILE A 23 -16.57 2.55 4.17
C ILE A 23 -16.44 2.79 5.67
N HIS A 24 -15.92 1.81 6.39
CA HIS A 24 -15.49 1.96 7.77
C HIS A 24 -14.22 2.82 7.81
N ARG A 25 -14.25 3.93 8.55
CA ARG A 25 -13.10 4.86 8.62
C ARG A 25 -11.91 4.25 9.36
N HIS A 26 -10.72 4.71 9.05
CA HIS A 26 -9.49 4.37 9.79
C HIS A 26 -9.67 4.60 11.30
N SER A 27 -10.29 5.71 11.69
CA SER A 27 -10.58 6.05 13.09
C SER A 27 -11.55 5.09 13.80
N SER A 28 -12.27 4.24 13.07
CA SER A 28 -13.17 3.24 13.65
C SER A 28 -12.43 2.05 14.27
N TRP A 29 -11.22 1.76 13.77
CA TRP A 29 -10.43 0.61 14.22
C TRP A 29 -9.05 0.97 14.78
N SER A 30 -8.54 2.18 14.55
CA SER A 30 -7.25 2.63 15.06
C SER A 30 -7.36 3.94 15.84
N GLU A 31 -6.77 3.95 17.03
CA GLU A 31 -6.53 5.13 17.84
C GLU A 31 -5.11 5.70 17.62
N ILE A 32 -4.25 4.95 16.93
CA ILE A 32 -2.88 5.34 16.65
C ILE A 32 -2.88 6.21 15.40
N PRO A 33 -2.58 7.51 15.50
CA PRO A 33 -2.46 8.34 14.32
C PRO A 33 -1.25 7.89 13.49
N PRO A 34 -1.36 7.83 12.15
CA PRO A 34 -0.23 7.50 11.31
C PRO A 34 0.95 8.44 11.56
N LYS A 35 2.11 7.88 11.90
CA LYS A 35 3.35 8.64 12.15
C LYS A 35 4.08 8.85 10.83
N GLY A 36 4.70 10.02 10.66
CA GLY A 36 5.55 10.28 9.51
C GLY A 36 5.58 11.74 9.10
N VAL A 37 6.49 12.04 8.20
CA VAL A 37 6.67 13.36 7.61
C VAL A 37 6.42 13.32 6.11
N ASP A 38 5.67 14.27 5.62
CA ASP A 38 5.46 14.44 4.18
C ASP A 38 6.78 14.82 3.53
N ALA A 39 7.16 14.10 2.50
CA ALA A 39 8.36 14.38 1.74
C ALA A 39 8.16 14.11 0.24
N GLU A 40 8.90 14.85 -0.56
CA GLU A 40 9.14 14.49 -1.94
C GLU A 40 10.28 13.46 -1.95
N GLY A 41 9.92 12.20 -2.11
CA GLY A 41 10.86 11.12 -1.90
C GLY A 41 10.42 9.80 -2.50
N MET A 42 11.13 8.78 -2.09
CA MET A 42 10.94 7.39 -2.50
C MET A 42 11.32 6.48 -1.33
N ARG A 43 10.61 5.39 -1.19
CA ARG A 43 10.95 4.27 -0.30
C ARG A 43 10.96 2.98 -1.11
N MET A 44 12.05 2.24 -1.05
CA MET A 44 12.25 1.02 -1.83
C MET A 44 12.88 -0.09 -1.01
N ASN A 45 12.49 -1.31 -1.31
CA ASN A 45 13.14 -2.52 -0.85
C ASN A 45 14.11 -3.00 -1.93
N LEU A 46 15.40 -3.00 -1.65
CA LEU A 46 16.45 -3.32 -2.60
C LEU A 46 17.29 -4.50 -2.13
N ALA A 47 17.60 -5.42 -3.04
CA ALA A 47 18.58 -6.49 -2.84
C ALA A 47 19.94 -6.11 -3.47
N PRO A 48 21.02 -6.83 -3.18
CA PRO A 48 22.27 -6.70 -3.92
C PRO A 48 22.06 -6.84 -5.43
N GLY A 49 22.56 -5.87 -6.19
CA GLY A 49 22.35 -5.75 -7.64
C GLY A 49 21.18 -4.86 -8.04
N ASP A 50 20.30 -4.51 -7.13
CA ASP A 50 19.21 -3.57 -7.41
C ASP A 50 19.67 -2.12 -7.34
N SER A 51 18.91 -1.27 -8.02
CA SER A 51 19.09 0.18 -7.99
C SER A 51 17.75 0.91 -7.98
N LEU A 52 17.75 2.11 -7.42
CA LEU A 52 16.65 3.06 -7.57
C LEU A 52 17.16 4.29 -8.32
N GLN A 53 16.26 4.92 -9.05
CA GLN A 53 16.48 6.23 -9.66
C GLN A 53 15.50 7.21 -9.04
N PHE A 54 16.01 8.29 -8.46
CA PHE A 54 15.20 9.37 -7.92
C PHE A 54 15.73 10.71 -8.45
N ARG A 55 14.95 11.32 -9.35
CA ARG A 55 15.38 12.49 -10.11
C ARG A 55 16.70 12.22 -10.87
N ASP A 56 17.73 13.03 -10.64
CA ASP A 56 19.05 12.91 -11.25
C ASP A 56 20.08 12.10 -10.42
N MET A 57 19.63 11.58 -9.24
CA MET A 57 20.43 10.68 -8.42
C MET A 57 20.03 9.21 -8.66
N SER A 58 21.02 8.35 -8.81
CA SER A 58 20.85 6.90 -8.71
C SER A 58 21.56 6.35 -7.46
N LEU A 59 20.91 5.36 -6.84
CA LEU A 59 21.45 4.60 -5.71
C LEU A 59 21.37 3.12 -6.04
N SER A 60 22.44 2.37 -5.85
CA SER A 60 22.47 0.92 -6.01
C SER A 60 22.94 0.24 -4.73
N VAL A 61 22.37 -0.92 -4.43
CA VAL A 61 22.85 -1.82 -3.37
C VAL A 61 23.85 -2.79 -4.01
N THR A 62 25.09 -2.79 -3.51
CA THR A 62 26.15 -3.66 -4.06
C THR A 62 26.38 -4.92 -3.23
N GLN A 63 26.23 -4.82 -1.92
CA GLN A 63 26.44 -5.94 -1.00
C GLN A 63 25.63 -5.75 0.28
N MET A 64 25.21 -6.86 0.89
CA MET A 64 24.69 -6.90 2.24
C MET A 64 25.54 -7.84 3.09
N MET A 65 25.84 -7.42 4.30
CA MET A 65 26.68 -8.15 5.24
C MET A 65 25.84 -8.51 6.46
N ALA A 66 25.66 -9.81 6.69
CA ALA A 66 24.99 -10.30 7.88
C ALA A 66 25.89 -10.10 9.12
N ALA A 67 25.26 -9.95 10.28
CA ALA A 67 25.97 -9.96 11.55
C ALA A 67 26.53 -11.36 11.82
N GLU A 68 27.85 -11.51 11.87
CA GLU A 68 28.53 -12.80 12.07
C GLU A 68 28.60 -13.19 13.55
N THR A 69 28.57 -12.22 14.45
CA THR A 69 28.68 -12.45 15.91
C THR A 69 27.56 -11.79 16.68
N SER A 70 27.30 -12.27 17.89
CA SER A 70 26.36 -11.64 18.81
C SER A 70 26.81 -10.21 19.13
N GLY A 71 25.91 -9.24 18.85
CA GLY A 71 26.18 -7.79 19.01
C GLY A 71 26.73 -7.08 17.76
N ALA A 72 27.14 -7.79 16.72
CA ALA A 72 27.43 -7.18 15.43
C ALA A 72 26.09 -6.77 14.76
N ARG A 73 26.14 -5.65 14.01
CA ARG A 73 24.97 -5.14 13.26
C ARG A 73 25.11 -5.50 11.78
N GLU A 74 23.99 -5.80 11.16
CA GLU A 74 23.91 -5.96 9.70
C GLU A 74 24.32 -4.65 9.02
N GLN A 75 24.97 -4.76 7.87
CA GLN A 75 25.43 -3.61 7.09
C GLN A 75 25.09 -3.78 5.61
N VAL A 76 25.04 -2.67 4.90
CA VAL A 76 24.82 -2.60 3.46
C VAL A 76 25.84 -1.69 2.81
N ASN A 77 26.37 -2.10 1.65
CA ASN A 77 27.16 -1.25 0.78
C ASN A 77 26.23 -0.66 -0.28
N ILE A 78 26.20 0.66 -0.35
CA ILE A 78 25.46 1.41 -1.37
C ILE A 78 26.43 2.24 -2.22
N THR A 79 26.08 2.42 -3.48
CA THR A 79 26.77 3.34 -4.39
C THR A 79 25.81 4.39 -4.88
N LEU A 80 26.16 5.65 -4.69
CA LEU A 80 25.42 6.84 -5.10
C LEU A 80 26.07 7.45 -6.34
N LYS A 81 25.26 7.89 -7.31
CA LYS A 81 25.75 8.57 -8.52
C LYS A 81 24.88 9.79 -8.85
N GLN A 82 25.50 10.92 -9.17
CA GLN A 82 24.87 12.14 -9.64
C GLN A 82 25.89 13.01 -10.38
N GLY A 83 25.55 13.47 -11.59
CA GLY A 83 26.36 14.45 -12.32
C GLY A 83 27.83 14.09 -12.46
N GLY A 84 28.15 12.81 -12.77
CA GLY A 84 29.53 12.32 -12.91
C GLY A 84 30.24 12.01 -11.57
N THR A 85 29.66 12.34 -10.43
CA THR A 85 30.18 11.96 -9.10
C THR A 85 29.66 10.57 -8.73
N THR A 86 30.57 9.74 -8.22
CA THR A 86 30.23 8.42 -7.65
C THR A 86 30.81 8.33 -6.24
N GLU A 87 29.99 7.84 -5.30
CA GLU A 87 30.40 7.63 -3.91
C GLU A 87 29.87 6.31 -3.41
N THR A 88 30.67 5.54 -2.70
CA THR A 88 30.29 4.27 -2.07
C THR A 88 30.39 4.40 -0.57
N ARG A 89 29.37 3.90 0.15
CA ARG A 89 29.30 3.90 1.62
C ARG A 89 28.91 2.53 2.13
N THR A 90 29.49 2.17 3.28
CA THR A 90 29.06 1.04 4.12
C THR A 90 28.26 1.61 5.27
N LEU A 91 27.01 1.16 5.42
CA LEU A 91 26.04 1.74 6.34
C LEU A 91 25.34 0.63 7.13
N GLY A 92 25.05 0.92 8.40
CA GLY A 92 24.19 0.09 9.25
C GLY A 92 22.73 0.52 9.18
N GLU A 93 21.85 -0.32 9.72
CA GLU A 93 20.45 0.04 9.94
C GLU A 93 20.35 1.32 10.77
N GLY A 94 19.46 2.20 10.37
CA GLY A 94 19.24 3.48 11.01
C GLY A 94 20.20 4.60 10.59
N ALA A 95 21.21 4.33 9.77
CA ALA A 95 22.06 5.38 9.24
C ALA A 95 21.27 6.32 8.33
N ALA A 96 21.47 7.63 8.51
CA ALA A 96 20.91 8.67 7.66
C ALA A 96 21.96 9.75 7.39
N PHE A 97 21.93 10.35 6.21
CA PHE A 97 22.86 11.38 5.82
C PHE A 97 22.35 12.21 4.62
N ASN A 98 22.89 13.40 4.49
CA ASN A 98 22.66 14.22 3.31
C ASN A 98 23.76 14.05 2.27
N TRP A 99 23.37 13.96 1.01
CA TRP A 99 24.28 13.86 -0.12
C TRP A 99 23.75 14.65 -1.31
N LYS A 100 24.45 15.70 -1.72
CA LYS A 100 24.14 16.52 -2.91
C LYS A 100 22.65 16.93 -3.04
N GLY A 101 22.05 17.39 -1.94
CA GLY A 101 20.66 17.86 -1.91
C GLY A 101 19.62 16.75 -1.68
N TYR A 102 20.06 15.51 -1.52
CA TYR A 102 19.24 14.37 -1.12
C TYR A 102 19.53 13.94 0.30
N HIS A 103 18.49 13.54 1.00
CA HIS A 103 18.57 12.85 2.28
C HIS A 103 18.35 11.36 2.02
N VAL A 104 19.31 10.54 2.46
CA VAL A 104 19.28 9.08 2.30
C VAL A 104 19.26 8.44 3.66
N SER A 105 18.35 7.49 3.90
CA SER A 105 18.32 6.71 5.13
C SER A 105 18.17 5.21 4.88
N ILE A 106 18.91 4.43 5.67
CA ILE A 106 18.83 2.96 5.72
C ILE A 106 17.84 2.61 6.82
N VAL A 107 16.60 2.36 6.45
CA VAL A 107 15.49 2.16 7.39
C VAL A 107 15.58 0.80 8.09
N ALA A 108 15.91 -0.26 7.33
CA ALA A 108 16.06 -1.62 7.83
C ALA A 108 16.96 -2.44 6.93
N ILE A 109 17.64 -3.43 7.50
CA ILE A 109 18.47 -4.41 6.80
C ILE A 109 18.04 -5.81 7.19
N TYR A 110 17.64 -6.62 6.21
CA TYR A 110 17.24 -8.02 6.38
C TYR A 110 18.23 -8.91 5.61
N ALA A 111 19.52 -8.89 6.02
CA ALA A 111 20.62 -9.56 5.31
C ALA A 111 20.55 -11.08 5.40
N LYS A 112 20.04 -11.64 6.49
CA LYS A 112 19.89 -13.10 6.63
C LYS A 112 18.64 -13.59 5.88
N LYS A 113 18.77 -14.67 5.14
CA LYS A 113 17.65 -15.54 4.76
C LYS A 113 17.15 -16.23 6.05
N GLY A 114 16.43 -15.50 6.89
CA GLY A 114 15.82 -16.00 8.12
C GLY A 114 14.31 -15.90 8.00
N ASP A 115 13.63 -15.79 9.13
CA ASP A 115 12.16 -15.82 9.29
C ASP A 115 11.35 -14.93 8.35
N LEU A 116 11.99 -14.01 7.65
CA LEU A 116 11.38 -13.15 6.64
C LEU A 116 11.95 -13.32 5.24
N GLY A 117 12.98 -14.13 5.07
CA GLY A 117 13.43 -14.71 3.79
C GLY A 117 13.90 -13.77 2.67
N PHE A 118 14.13 -12.46 2.91
CA PHE A 118 14.13 -11.51 1.82
C PHE A 118 15.52 -11.14 1.26
N GLY A 119 16.57 -11.06 2.10
CA GLY A 119 17.85 -10.50 1.64
C GLY A 119 17.67 -9.09 1.07
N LEU A 120 16.98 -8.22 1.81
CA LEU A 120 16.57 -6.89 1.38
C LEU A 120 17.06 -5.82 2.35
N THR A 121 17.32 -4.63 1.81
CA THR A 121 17.41 -3.41 2.61
C THR A 121 16.30 -2.44 2.21
N VAL A 122 15.74 -1.78 3.21
CA VAL A 122 14.72 -0.73 3.01
C VAL A 122 15.45 0.61 3.03
N ILE A 123 15.37 1.32 1.91
CA ILE A 123 16.01 2.62 1.73
C ILE A 123 14.96 3.69 1.47
N GLU A 124 15.04 4.79 2.20
CA GLU A 124 14.29 6.00 1.93
C GLU A 124 15.22 7.07 1.36
N VAL A 125 14.75 7.77 0.34
CA VAL A 125 15.40 8.93 -0.26
C VAL A 125 14.41 10.06 -0.36
N ALA A 126 14.80 11.27 0.04
CA ALA A 126 13.99 12.47 -0.14
C ALA A 126 14.85 13.64 -0.59
N THR A 127 14.23 14.67 -1.17
CA THR A 127 14.92 15.94 -1.34
C THR A 127 15.05 16.63 0.03
N VAL A 128 16.24 17.13 0.37
CA VAL A 128 16.48 17.86 1.63
C VAL A 128 15.50 19.03 1.81
N GLN A 129 15.15 19.70 0.71
CA GLN A 129 14.22 20.84 0.71
C GLN A 129 12.79 20.47 1.11
N SER A 130 12.35 19.23 0.89
CA SER A 130 11.01 18.78 1.23
C SER A 130 10.85 18.32 2.67
N LEU A 131 11.96 18.17 3.40
CA LEU A 131 11.96 17.69 4.77
C LEU A 131 11.88 18.84 5.77
N PRO A 132 11.22 18.63 6.95
CA PRO A 132 11.37 19.50 8.08
C PRO A 132 12.86 19.66 8.47
N LYS A 133 13.24 20.85 8.93
CA LYS A 133 14.68 21.17 9.23
C LYS A 133 15.30 20.20 10.23
N GLU A 134 14.55 19.83 11.26
CA GLU A 134 14.98 18.89 12.30
C GLU A 134 15.25 17.49 11.74
N VAL A 135 14.50 17.07 10.72
CA VAL A 135 14.67 15.81 10.01
C VAL A 135 15.88 15.89 9.06
N ALA A 136 15.96 16.95 8.28
CA ALA A 136 17.03 17.17 7.32
C ALA A 136 18.42 17.33 7.99
N GLN A 137 18.46 17.68 9.28
CA GLN A 137 19.69 17.86 10.07
C GLN A 137 20.03 16.65 10.94
N SER A 138 19.18 15.60 10.94
CA SER A 138 19.42 14.44 11.80
C SER A 138 20.49 13.51 11.18
N ASP A 139 21.65 13.51 11.80
CA ASP A 139 22.79 12.61 11.50
C ASP A 139 22.77 11.39 12.45
N LYS A 140 21.56 10.93 12.84
CA LYS A 140 21.42 9.95 13.92
C LYS A 140 21.80 8.54 13.47
N ALA A 141 22.81 7.99 14.15
CA ALA A 141 23.28 6.62 14.00
C ALA A 141 22.29 5.53 14.50
N ASN A 142 21.14 5.92 15.06
CA ASN A 142 20.18 5.04 15.72
C ASN A 142 18.81 4.92 15.02
N GLY A 143 18.76 5.22 13.76
CA GLY A 143 17.54 5.22 12.97
C GLY A 143 16.80 6.56 12.96
N PRO A 144 16.12 6.86 11.87
CA PRO A 144 15.29 8.03 11.83
C PRO A 144 14.11 7.86 12.80
N GLU A 145 13.89 8.87 13.64
CA GLU A 145 12.69 8.94 14.53
C GLU A 145 11.41 9.17 13.73
N TYR A 146 11.50 9.27 12.42
CA TYR A 146 10.41 9.55 11.50
C TYR A 146 10.34 8.48 10.41
N ARG A 147 9.21 8.44 9.73
CA ARG A 147 8.98 7.67 8.51
C ARG A 147 8.56 8.62 7.41
N LEU A 148 9.02 8.39 6.19
CA LEU A 148 8.56 9.19 5.07
C LEU A 148 7.13 8.81 4.68
N ARG A 149 6.28 9.82 4.53
CA ARG A 149 5.01 9.71 3.84
C ARG A 149 5.19 10.25 2.43
N VAL A 150 5.35 9.36 1.48
CA VAL A 150 5.58 9.73 0.08
C VAL A 150 4.25 9.84 -0.64
N LYS A 151 3.90 11.06 -1.06
CA LYS A 151 2.72 11.28 -1.92
C LYS A 151 2.96 10.70 -3.29
N HIS A 152 1.93 10.11 -3.88
CA HIS A 152 2.00 9.53 -5.22
C HIS A 152 0.75 9.85 -6.05
N HIS A 153 0.87 9.65 -7.36
CA HIS A 153 -0.26 9.66 -8.27
C HIS A 153 -0.64 8.21 -8.58
N ILE A 154 -1.90 7.86 -8.35
CA ILE A 154 -2.41 6.50 -8.58
C ILE A 154 -2.72 6.32 -10.07
N ASP A 155 -2.18 5.26 -10.67
CA ASP A 155 -2.40 4.87 -12.06
C ASP A 155 -2.57 3.36 -12.26
N LYS A 156 -2.59 2.58 -11.17
CA LYS A 156 -2.72 1.11 -11.14
C LYS A 156 -3.55 0.65 -9.95
N LEU A 157 -4.21 -0.49 -10.09
CA LEU A 157 -4.98 -1.17 -9.05
C LEU A 157 -4.28 -2.49 -8.72
N THR A 158 -4.03 -2.76 -7.44
CA THR A 158 -3.31 -3.99 -7.06
C THR A 158 -4.02 -4.72 -5.94
N LEU A 159 -4.27 -5.99 -6.18
CA LEU A 159 -4.94 -6.90 -5.25
C LEU A 159 -3.92 -7.72 -4.46
N HIS A 160 -4.14 -7.74 -3.15
CA HIS A 160 -3.35 -8.48 -2.17
C HIS A 160 -4.24 -9.37 -1.31
N HIS A 161 -3.63 -10.26 -0.55
CA HIS A 161 -4.23 -10.93 0.60
C HIS A 161 -3.35 -10.79 1.85
N SER A 162 -3.96 -11.01 3.03
CA SER A 162 -3.21 -10.99 4.28
C SER A 162 -2.43 -12.28 4.54
N ALA A 163 -2.73 -13.36 3.82
CA ALA A 163 -2.21 -14.72 4.01
C ALA A 163 -2.47 -15.30 5.43
N THR A 164 -3.35 -14.69 6.20
CA THR A 164 -3.73 -15.12 7.56
C THR A 164 -5.10 -15.79 7.57
N THR A 165 -5.33 -16.69 8.52
CA THR A 165 -6.66 -17.28 8.72
C THR A 165 -7.64 -16.19 9.20
N HIS A 166 -8.78 -16.10 8.51
CA HIS A 166 -9.87 -15.21 8.87
C HIS A 166 -11.21 -15.87 8.56
N LEU A 167 -12.05 -15.99 9.56
CA LEU A 167 -13.32 -16.71 9.49
C LEU A 167 -14.47 -15.75 9.73
N ALA A 168 -15.68 -16.17 9.32
CA ALA A 168 -16.88 -15.41 9.62
C ALA A 168 -17.07 -15.25 11.15
N GLY A 169 -17.27 -14.01 11.59
CA GLY A 169 -17.36 -13.63 13.00
C GLY A 169 -16.04 -13.27 13.68
N ASP A 170 -14.90 -13.38 12.98
CA ASP A 170 -13.65 -12.83 13.49
C ASP A 170 -13.70 -11.29 13.48
N ASP A 171 -13.09 -10.67 14.48
CA ASP A 171 -12.97 -9.21 14.56
C ASP A 171 -11.81 -8.71 13.68
N LEU A 172 -12.14 -8.16 12.51
CA LEU A 172 -11.16 -7.58 11.62
C LEU A 172 -10.49 -6.34 12.22
N THR A 173 -11.21 -5.55 13.01
CA THR A 173 -10.66 -4.30 13.58
C THR A 173 -9.49 -4.57 14.51
N THR A 174 -9.59 -5.59 15.35
CA THR A 174 -8.47 -6.05 16.19
C THR A 174 -7.29 -6.55 15.35
N LYS A 175 -7.55 -7.28 14.25
CA LYS A 175 -6.46 -7.77 13.37
C LYS A 175 -5.76 -6.63 12.64
N LEU A 176 -6.50 -5.61 12.19
CA LEU A 176 -5.93 -4.41 11.55
C LEU A 176 -5.07 -3.61 12.54
N ARG A 177 -5.55 -3.42 13.77
CA ARG A 177 -4.82 -2.75 14.85
C ARG A 177 -3.50 -3.47 15.17
N ASN A 178 -3.55 -4.79 15.28
CA ASN A 178 -2.35 -5.60 15.49
C ASN A 178 -1.37 -5.50 14.31
N MET A 179 -1.87 -5.46 13.07
CA MET A 179 -1.04 -5.26 11.88
C MET A 179 -0.39 -3.88 11.87
N GLN A 180 -1.10 -2.83 12.29
CA GLN A 180 -0.54 -1.48 12.40
C GLN A 180 0.60 -1.44 13.43
N ILE A 181 0.37 -1.97 14.64
CA ILE A 181 1.38 -2.02 15.71
C ILE A 181 2.62 -2.80 15.24
N TRP A 182 2.43 -3.96 14.64
CA TRP A 182 3.51 -4.76 14.08
C TRP A 182 4.24 -4.02 12.95
N GLY A 183 3.50 -3.39 12.04
CA GLY A 183 4.07 -2.62 10.94
C GLY A 183 4.94 -1.46 11.43
N GLU A 184 4.50 -0.73 12.46
CA GLU A 184 5.29 0.35 13.06
C GLU A 184 6.55 -0.15 13.78
N LYS A 185 6.45 -1.25 14.55
CA LYS A 185 7.55 -1.76 15.38
C LYS A 185 8.57 -2.58 14.61
N ASP A 186 8.10 -3.48 13.75
CA ASP A 186 8.92 -4.52 13.14
C ASP A 186 9.24 -4.24 11.65
N ARG A 187 8.53 -3.30 11.03
CA ARG A 187 8.69 -2.95 9.61
C ARG A 187 9.05 -1.50 9.35
N ASN A 188 9.03 -0.70 10.38
CA ASN A 188 9.24 0.74 10.24
C ASN A 188 8.27 1.40 9.25
N TRP A 189 7.03 0.91 9.18
CA TRP A 189 5.96 1.55 8.43
C TRP A 189 5.33 2.68 9.25
N PHE A 190 4.80 3.70 8.59
CA PHE A 190 4.08 4.76 9.30
C PHE A 190 2.62 4.41 9.58
N ASP A 191 2.10 3.35 8.93
CA ASP A 191 0.74 2.83 9.03
C ASP A 191 0.70 1.42 8.41
N VAL A 192 -0.45 0.74 8.42
CA VAL A 192 -0.64 -0.51 7.68
C VAL A 192 -0.26 -0.35 6.19
N PRO A 193 0.17 -1.42 5.50
CA PRO A 193 0.80 -1.29 4.18
C PRO A 193 -0.17 -1.05 3.02
N TYR A 194 -1.48 -1.26 3.21
CA TYR A 194 -2.49 -1.17 2.16
C TYR A 194 -3.46 -0.01 2.38
N HIS A 195 -4.14 0.44 1.32
CA HIS A 195 -5.07 1.55 1.39
C HIS A 195 -6.46 1.14 1.89
N PHE A 196 -6.90 -0.05 1.51
CA PHE A 196 -8.18 -0.62 1.95
C PHE A 196 -8.06 -2.10 2.24
N PHE A 197 -8.89 -2.55 3.18
CA PHE A 197 -9.11 -3.97 3.46
C PHE A 197 -10.55 -4.35 3.17
N ILE A 198 -10.74 -5.57 2.66
CA ILE A 198 -12.05 -6.17 2.43
C ILE A 198 -12.21 -7.34 3.40
N ASP A 199 -13.24 -7.27 4.23
CA ASP A 199 -13.60 -8.31 5.19
C ASP A 199 -14.28 -9.52 4.51
N ILE A 200 -14.42 -10.61 5.25
CA ILE A 200 -15.05 -11.83 4.75
C ILE A 200 -16.54 -11.65 4.40
N ASP A 201 -17.23 -10.74 5.07
CA ASP A 201 -18.62 -10.40 4.79
C ASP A 201 -18.78 -9.35 3.67
N GLY A 202 -17.68 -8.86 3.12
CA GLY A 202 -17.60 -7.81 2.10
C GLY A 202 -17.51 -6.40 2.65
N GLY A 203 -17.41 -6.21 3.98
CA GLY A 203 -17.17 -4.90 4.59
C GLY A 203 -15.87 -4.28 4.06
N ILE A 204 -15.88 -2.95 3.84
CA ILE A 204 -14.74 -2.20 3.30
C ILE A 204 -14.19 -1.29 4.39
N PHE A 205 -12.93 -1.47 4.73
CA PHE A 205 -12.24 -0.71 5.77
C PHE A 205 -11.17 0.20 5.16
N GLU A 206 -11.30 1.52 5.41
CA GLU A 206 -10.22 2.46 5.15
C GLU A 206 -9.02 2.08 6.03
N ALA A 207 -7.85 2.13 5.45
CA ALA A 207 -6.60 1.83 6.12
C ALA A 207 -5.61 2.98 5.92
N ARG A 208 -4.45 2.76 5.30
CA ARG A 208 -3.53 3.85 4.98
C ARG A 208 -4.18 4.85 4.02
N ASN A 209 -4.03 6.12 4.31
CA ASN A 209 -4.50 7.17 3.40
C ASN A 209 -3.89 6.98 2.00
N PHE A 210 -4.74 6.82 0.99
CA PHE A 210 -4.35 6.48 -0.39
C PHE A 210 -3.62 7.60 -1.14
N HIS A 211 -3.52 8.80 -0.59
CA HIS A 211 -2.64 9.84 -1.14
C HIS A 211 -1.16 9.56 -0.91
N TYR A 212 -0.84 8.64 -0.01
CA TYR A 212 0.52 8.20 0.25
C TYR A 212 0.74 6.78 -0.27
N MET A 213 1.93 6.54 -0.83
CA MET A 213 2.29 5.21 -1.29
C MET A 213 2.17 4.18 -0.16
N GLY A 214 1.76 2.96 -0.51
CA GLY A 214 1.77 1.83 0.40
C GLY A 214 3.16 1.30 0.68
N ASP A 215 3.22 0.23 1.47
CA ASP A 215 4.44 -0.52 1.74
C ASP A 215 4.33 -1.96 1.23
N THR A 216 5.47 -2.61 1.09
CA THR A 216 5.57 -4.01 0.70
C THR A 216 6.78 -4.66 1.37
N ASN A 217 6.72 -5.99 1.56
CA ASN A 217 7.88 -6.79 1.94
C ASN A 217 8.60 -7.40 0.72
N THR A 218 8.31 -6.91 -0.48
CA THR A 218 8.88 -7.39 -1.75
C THR A 218 9.55 -6.26 -2.51
N ARG A 219 10.11 -6.55 -3.69
CA ARG A 219 11.01 -5.66 -4.43
C ARG A 219 10.35 -4.75 -5.46
N TYR A 220 9.01 -4.72 -5.58
CA TYR A 220 8.38 -3.76 -6.49
C TYR A 220 8.22 -2.38 -5.85
N ASP A 221 8.12 -1.36 -6.68
CA ASP A 221 7.83 0.02 -6.28
C ASP A 221 6.32 0.20 -6.10
N PRO A 222 5.81 0.45 -4.88
CA PRO A 222 4.37 0.63 -4.66
C PRO A 222 3.82 1.99 -5.10
N ARG A 223 4.63 2.89 -5.63
CA ARG A 223 4.13 4.17 -6.16
C ARG A 223 3.24 3.95 -7.38
N GLY A 224 2.16 4.69 -7.43
CA GLY A 224 1.15 4.56 -8.48
C GLY A 224 0.12 3.46 -8.26
N HIS A 225 0.29 2.60 -7.26
CA HIS A 225 -0.61 1.50 -6.98
C HIS A 225 -1.65 1.85 -5.93
N PHE A 226 -2.93 1.66 -6.27
CA PHE A 226 -4.02 1.63 -5.31
C PHE A 226 -4.11 0.22 -4.73
N LEU A 227 -3.74 0.04 -3.47
CA LEU A 227 -3.54 -1.26 -2.84
C LEU A 227 -4.79 -1.70 -2.08
N ILE A 228 -5.39 -2.80 -2.49
CA ILE A 228 -6.53 -3.44 -1.83
C ILE A 228 -6.10 -4.79 -1.28
N ASN A 229 -6.33 -5.02 0.01
CA ASN A 229 -6.11 -6.30 0.66
C ASN A 229 -7.45 -7.00 0.93
N CYS A 230 -7.67 -8.16 0.33
CA CYS A 230 -8.74 -9.07 0.72
C CYS A 230 -8.26 -9.88 1.92
N PHE A 231 -8.85 -9.63 3.10
CA PHE A 231 -8.35 -10.22 4.33
C PHE A 231 -8.68 -11.71 4.39
N GLY A 232 -7.65 -12.55 4.49
CA GLY A 232 -7.77 -14.01 4.45
C GLY A 232 -6.56 -14.70 3.80
N ASN A 233 -6.60 -16.03 3.72
CA ASN A 233 -5.56 -16.84 3.06
C ASN A 233 -6.11 -17.55 1.81
N TYR A 234 -6.07 -16.87 0.67
CA TYR A 234 -6.61 -17.36 -0.59
C TYR A 234 -5.68 -18.33 -1.35
N SER A 235 -4.59 -18.75 -0.75
CA SER A 235 -3.90 -19.98 -1.15
C SER A 235 -4.57 -21.23 -0.60
N LYS A 236 -5.50 -21.10 0.37
CA LYS A 236 -6.19 -22.21 1.06
C LYS A 236 -7.70 -22.23 0.89
N VAL A 237 -8.31 -21.05 0.74
CA VAL A 237 -9.76 -20.88 0.62
C VAL A 237 -10.11 -20.08 -0.63
N GLU A 238 -11.33 -20.26 -1.14
CA GLU A 238 -11.84 -19.45 -2.24
C GLU A 238 -12.39 -18.11 -1.70
N PRO A 239 -12.22 -16.98 -2.45
CA PRO A 239 -12.92 -15.76 -2.12
C PRO A 239 -14.44 -15.94 -2.32
N ASN A 240 -15.24 -15.39 -1.44
CA ASN A 240 -16.67 -15.45 -1.60
C ASN A 240 -17.20 -14.32 -2.49
N LYS A 241 -18.48 -14.45 -2.90
CA LYS A 241 -19.13 -13.49 -3.81
C LYS A 241 -19.15 -12.07 -3.27
N LYS A 242 -19.43 -11.86 -1.97
CA LYS A 242 -19.48 -10.53 -1.35
C LYS A 242 -18.12 -9.84 -1.39
N GLN A 243 -17.04 -10.57 -1.12
CA GLN A 243 -15.68 -10.06 -1.22
C GLN A 243 -15.33 -9.62 -2.64
N LEU A 244 -15.62 -10.47 -3.64
CA LEU A 244 -15.35 -10.14 -5.05
C LEU A 244 -16.16 -8.92 -5.52
N GLU A 245 -17.41 -8.82 -5.12
CA GLU A 245 -18.26 -7.66 -5.41
C GLU A 245 -17.71 -6.38 -4.78
N SER A 246 -17.27 -6.41 -3.52
CA SER A 246 -16.69 -5.26 -2.83
C SER A 246 -15.35 -4.83 -3.44
N ILE A 247 -14.48 -5.80 -3.79
CA ILE A 247 -13.23 -5.53 -4.52
C ILE A 247 -13.54 -4.83 -5.85
N ALA A 248 -14.46 -5.38 -6.66
CA ALA A 248 -14.79 -4.83 -7.96
C ALA A 248 -15.39 -3.42 -7.87
N LYS A 249 -16.29 -3.18 -6.92
CA LYS A 249 -16.92 -1.87 -6.66
C LYS A 249 -15.88 -0.84 -6.25
N LEU A 250 -14.97 -1.19 -5.31
CA LEU A 250 -13.91 -0.30 -4.85
C LEU A 250 -12.90 0.00 -5.96
N MET A 251 -12.54 -0.99 -6.77
CA MET A 251 -11.68 -0.80 -7.95
C MET A 251 -12.35 0.08 -9.02
N ALA A 252 -13.66 -0.05 -9.22
CA ALA A 252 -14.41 0.79 -10.16
C ALA A 252 -14.42 2.25 -9.68
N TRP A 253 -14.65 2.49 -8.39
CA TRP A 253 -14.51 3.83 -7.81
C TRP A 253 -13.10 4.38 -8.05
N ALA A 254 -12.05 3.65 -7.70
CA ALA A 254 -10.68 4.10 -7.84
C ALA A 254 -10.29 4.34 -9.32
N ALA A 255 -10.72 3.47 -10.22
CA ALA A 255 -10.47 3.63 -11.66
C ALA A 255 -11.10 4.92 -12.22
N ALA A 256 -12.32 5.25 -11.80
CA ALA A 256 -12.99 6.47 -12.20
C ALA A 256 -12.37 7.71 -11.52
N GLU A 257 -12.08 7.64 -10.20
CA GLU A 257 -11.48 8.74 -9.43
C GLU A 257 -10.13 9.16 -9.98
N PHE A 258 -9.24 8.19 -10.22
CA PHE A 258 -7.88 8.41 -10.69
C PHE A 258 -7.72 8.35 -12.21
N ARG A 259 -8.83 8.20 -12.95
CA ARG A 259 -8.87 8.15 -14.43
C ARG A 259 -7.94 7.05 -15.01
N ILE A 260 -7.96 5.87 -14.41
CA ILE A 260 -7.14 4.73 -14.85
C ILE A 260 -7.77 4.12 -16.11
N ASN A 261 -7.30 4.56 -17.28
CA ASN A 261 -7.75 4.07 -18.59
C ASN A 261 -6.53 3.93 -19.53
N PRO A 262 -6.25 2.73 -20.09
CA PRO A 262 -6.98 1.48 -19.87
C PRO A 262 -6.84 0.96 -18.44
N LEU A 263 -7.77 0.10 -18.00
CA LEU A 263 -7.72 -0.52 -16.66
C LEU A 263 -6.46 -1.36 -16.51
N LYS A 264 -5.70 -1.02 -15.45
CA LYS A 264 -4.47 -1.71 -15.05
C LYS A 264 -4.70 -2.37 -13.71
N ILE A 265 -5.12 -3.64 -13.73
CA ILE A 265 -5.39 -4.45 -12.55
C ILE A 265 -4.32 -5.53 -12.45
N TYR A 266 -3.68 -5.62 -11.29
CA TYR A 266 -2.61 -6.56 -10.99
C TYR A 266 -2.91 -7.34 -9.72
N GLY A 267 -2.46 -8.59 -9.66
CA GLY A 267 -2.17 -9.25 -8.40
C GLY A 267 -0.73 -8.91 -7.97
N HIS A 268 -0.43 -8.99 -6.68
CA HIS A 268 0.93 -8.71 -6.20
C HIS A 268 2.00 -9.56 -6.92
N ARG A 269 1.69 -10.81 -7.27
CA ARG A 269 2.62 -11.72 -7.97
C ARG A 269 2.98 -11.29 -9.40
N ASP A 270 2.22 -10.41 -10.01
CA ASP A 270 2.57 -9.83 -11.31
C ASP A 270 3.72 -8.81 -11.22
N LEU A 271 4.01 -8.35 -10.00
CA LEU A 271 4.95 -7.27 -9.72
C LEU A 271 6.21 -7.75 -9.00
N ALA A 272 6.12 -8.87 -8.27
CA ALA A 272 7.21 -9.42 -7.47
C ALA A 272 7.07 -10.93 -7.29
N GLN A 273 8.16 -11.59 -6.93
CA GLN A 273 8.14 -13.01 -6.58
C GLN A 273 7.46 -13.23 -5.24
N THR A 274 6.20 -13.63 -5.26
CA THR A 274 5.36 -13.89 -4.08
C THR A 274 4.19 -14.81 -4.43
N SER A 275 3.61 -15.47 -3.43
CA SER A 275 2.35 -16.21 -3.57
C SER A 275 1.11 -15.31 -3.45
N CYS A 276 1.26 -14.06 -3.02
CA CYS A 276 0.17 -13.09 -2.90
C CYS A 276 -0.41 -12.75 -4.29
N PRO A 277 -1.74 -12.65 -4.47
CA PRO A 277 -2.82 -12.65 -3.47
C PRO A 277 -3.38 -14.06 -3.14
N GLY A 278 -2.64 -15.14 -3.38
CA GLY A 278 -3.11 -16.52 -3.27
C GLY A 278 -3.73 -17.01 -4.58
N ASP A 279 -3.55 -18.29 -4.90
CA ASP A 279 -3.94 -18.86 -6.21
C ASP A 279 -5.42 -18.68 -6.49
N ASN A 280 -6.26 -18.88 -5.49
CA ASN A 280 -7.71 -18.81 -5.65
C ASN A 280 -8.20 -17.38 -5.93
N LEU A 281 -7.64 -16.37 -5.26
CA LEU A 281 -7.99 -14.98 -5.51
C LEU A 281 -7.32 -14.46 -6.80
N TYR A 282 -6.13 -14.96 -7.14
CA TYR A 282 -5.44 -14.56 -8.35
C TYR A 282 -6.14 -14.99 -9.64
N LYS A 283 -6.86 -16.11 -9.64
CA LYS A 283 -7.64 -16.59 -10.80
C LYS A 283 -8.51 -15.50 -11.41
N VAL A 284 -9.22 -14.72 -10.58
CA VAL A 284 -10.13 -13.66 -11.07
C VAL A 284 -9.40 -12.45 -11.67
N VAL A 285 -8.12 -12.27 -11.35
CA VAL A 285 -7.24 -11.29 -11.99
C VAL A 285 -6.75 -11.83 -13.32
N GLU A 286 -6.18 -13.05 -13.31
CA GLU A 286 -5.54 -13.70 -14.44
C GLU A 286 -6.53 -13.97 -15.61
N ASP A 287 -7.73 -14.46 -15.32
CA ASP A 287 -8.74 -14.77 -16.33
C ASP A 287 -9.57 -13.54 -16.78
N GLY A 288 -9.30 -12.37 -16.19
CA GLY A 288 -9.98 -11.12 -16.50
C GLY A 288 -11.40 -10.99 -15.94
N THR A 289 -11.84 -11.92 -15.10
CA THR A 289 -13.18 -11.85 -14.45
C THR A 289 -13.32 -10.57 -13.64
N LEU A 290 -12.33 -10.23 -12.81
CA LEU A 290 -12.36 -9.01 -12.00
C LEU A 290 -12.40 -7.75 -12.88
N LYS A 291 -11.64 -7.73 -13.99
CA LYS A 291 -11.68 -6.62 -14.94
C LYS A 291 -13.07 -6.43 -15.55
N LYS A 292 -13.72 -7.51 -15.99
CA LYS A 292 -15.09 -7.46 -16.53
C LYS A 292 -16.11 -6.96 -15.49
N MET A 293 -15.96 -7.37 -14.22
CA MET A 293 -16.81 -6.86 -13.14
C MET A 293 -16.65 -5.36 -12.94
N VAL A 294 -15.42 -4.86 -12.94
CA VAL A 294 -15.12 -3.42 -12.83
C VAL A 294 -15.70 -2.64 -14.00
N GLU A 295 -15.50 -3.12 -15.24
CA GLU A 295 -16.03 -2.51 -16.45
C GLU A 295 -17.56 -2.46 -16.47
N ALA A 296 -18.23 -3.53 -16.03
CA ALA A 296 -19.69 -3.58 -15.90
C ALA A 296 -20.23 -2.57 -14.89
N ILE A 297 -19.53 -2.34 -13.78
CA ILE A 297 -19.90 -1.32 -12.81
C ILE A 297 -19.72 0.08 -13.39
N LEU A 298 -18.57 0.35 -14.04
CA LEU A 298 -18.27 1.64 -14.65
C LEU A 298 -19.25 2.02 -15.78
N ALA A 299 -19.79 1.03 -16.49
CA ALA A 299 -20.82 1.27 -17.52
C ALA A 299 -22.11 1.87 -16.95
N ASN A 300 -22.38 1.70 -15.64
CA ASN A 300 -23.52 2.28 -14.91
C ASN A 300 -23.16 3.58 -14.16
N GLY A 301 -21.94 4.05 -14.29
CA GLY A 301 -21.44 5.27 -13.66
C GLY A 301 -20.41 5.02 -12.54
N LYS A 302 -19.84 6.11 -12.03
CA LYS A 302 -18.86 6.07 -10.95
C LYS A 302 -19.57 5.76 -9.63
N PRO A 303 -19.11 4.75 -8.85
CA PRO A 303 -19.58 4.56 -7.48
C PRO A 303 -19.23 5.74 -6.56
N GLU A 304 -19.97 5.92 -5.49
CA GLU A 304 -19.70 6.91 -4.45
C GLU A 304 -19.25 6.24 -3.15
N LEU A 305 -18.24 6.81 -2.47
CA LEU A 305 -17.86 6.39 -1.13
C LEU A 305 -18.76 7.07 -0.10
N VAL A 306 -19.35 6.28 0.78
CA VAL A 306 -20.13 6.73 1.94
C VAL A 306 -19.33 6.37 3.19
N TRP A 307 -18.79 7.36 3.84
CA TRP A 307 -18.00 7.16 5.05
C TRP A 307 -18.93 6.93 6.25
N LEU A 308 -18.82 5.76 6.86
CA LEU A 308 -19.57 5.42 8.06
C LEU A 308 -18.98 6.19 9.25
N GLU A 309 -19.88 6.91 9.97
CA GLU A 309 -19.54 7.50 11.27
C GLU A 309 -19.82 6.45 12.35
N GLU A 310 -18.80 5.69 12.75
CA GLU A 310 -18.93 4.80 13.89
C GLU A 310 -18.81 5.59 15.18
N LYS A 311 -19.84 5.48 16.04
CA LYS A 311 -19.73 5.94 17.42
C LYS A 311 -18.67 5.06 18.10
N ARG A 312 -17.54 5.65 18.49
CA ARG A 312 -16.55 4.95 19.33
C ARG A 312 -17.28 4.30 20.51
N ALA A 313 -17.14 2.99 20.65
CA ALA A 313 -17.46 2.38 21.91
C ALA A 313 -16.60 3.04 23.00
N PRO A 314 -17.16 3.41 24.15
CA PRO A 314 -16.37 4.03 25.21
C PRO A 314 -15.21 3.10 25.56
N ALA A 315 -14.00 3.68 25.67
CA ALA A 315 -12.81 2.95 26.07
C ALA A 315 -13.12 2.15 27.33
N ASN A 316 -12.80 0.87 27.33
CA ASN A 316 -13.04 0.01 28.47
C ASN A 316 -12.14 0.52 29.64
N PRO A 317 -12.69 1.01 30.77
CA PRO A 317 -11.93 1.64 31.84
C PRO A 317 -11.08 0.65 32.65
N HIS A 318 -10.95 -0.62 32.21
CA HIS A 318 -10.27 -1.70 32.94
C HIS A 318 -9.05 -2.26 32.19
N GLN A 319 -8.45 -1.52 31.25
CA GLN A 319 -7.14 -1.86 30.66
C GLN A 319 -6.09 -0.84 31.12
N GLU A 320 -5.68 -0.96 32.40
CA GLU A 320 -4.39 -0.48 32.90
C GLU A 320 -3.38 -1.62 32.89
#